data_a5400e4b5526caecf1b82657197cce43
#
_entry.id   a5400e4b5526caecf1b82657197cce43
#
_cell.length_a   1.000
_cell.length_b   1.000
_cell.length_c   1.000
_cell.angle_alpha   90.00
_cell.angle_beta   90.00
_cell.angle_gamma   90.00
#
_symmetry.space_group_name_H-M   'P 1'
#
loop_
_entity.id
_entity.type
_entity.pdbx_description
1 polymer ?
#
loop_
_entity_poly.entity_id
_entity_poly.type
_entity_poly.pdbx_seq_one_letter_code
_entity_poly.pdbx_strand_id
1 'polypeptide(L)'
;MGLFDKLKGFNETNTEAAKRLYDKATSEYKAKNYYSAVRLYEMAWDKDPDVGTFFFLSCCYYFEWGTSKDEKRCYELTRHAAIKDHPAAMNNLSFFLNTGYGCQEDRVEGRKWLERAANKNDVRACHTLAHNLHTEAKDDPKLL
;
A
#
# COMPACT_ATOMS: atom_id res chain seq x y z
N MET A 1 45.08 1.04 -3.67
CA MET A 1 43.75 1.22 -3.07
C MET A 1 43.91 1.55 -1.58
N GLY A 2 43.60 2.78 -1.23
CA GLY A 2 43.72 3.25 0.15
C GLY A 2 42.56 2.76 1.02
N LEU A 3 42.72 2.92 2.35
CA LEU A 3 41.67 2.60 3.34
C LEU A 3 40.34 3.32 3.02
N PHE A 4 40.36 4.53 2.46
CA PHE A 4 39.24 5.31 2.01
C PHE A 4 38.48 4.66 0.84
N ASP A 5 39.15 3.97 -0.08
CA ASP A 5 38.50 3.28 -1.19
C ASP A 5 37.83 1.97 -0.73
N LYS A 6 38.37 1.34 0.32
CA LYS A 6 37.72 0.20 0.99
C LYS A 6 36.52 0.63 1.83
N LEU A 7 36.53 1.84 2.40
CA LEU A 7 35.40 2.41 3.14
C LEU A 7 34.27 2.91 2.23
N LYS A 8 34.56 3.32 0.99
CA LYS A 8 33.54 3.67 -0.01
C LYS A 8 32.64 2.49 -0.40
N GLY A 9 33.13 1.26 -0.28
CA GLY A 9 32.33 0.04 -0.49
C GLY A 9 31.37 -0.28 0.69
N PHE A 10 31.46 0.42 1.81
CA PHE A 10 30.62 0.21 2.99
C PHE A 10 29.54 1.28 3.22
N ASN A 11 29.49 2.33 2.40
CA ASN A 11 28.46 3.37 2.45
C ASN A 11 27.33 3.06 1.47
N GLU A 12 26.67 1.92 1.67
CA GLU A 12 25.39 1.64 1.02
C GLU A 12 24.38 2.71 1.47
N THR A 13 23.74 3.40 0.52
CA THR A 13 22.67 4.34 0.84
C THR A 13 21.45 3.59 1.38
N ASN A 14 20.58 4.29 2.11
CA ASN A 14 19.34 3.68 2.59
C ASN A 14 18.49 3.13 1.43
N THR A 15 18.45 3.84 0.31
CA THR A 15 17.71 3.41 -0.90
C THR A 15 18.30 2.14 -1.52
N GLU A 16 19.63 2.04 -1.61
CA GLU A 16 20.29 0.81 -2.10
C GLU A 16 20.07 -0.37 -1.17
N ALA A 17 20.16 -0.14 0.14
CA ALA A 17 19.89 -1.14 1.15
C ALA A 17 18.42 -1.60 1.10
N ALA A 18 17.48 -0.68 0.97
CA ALA A 18 16.05 -0.97 0.82
C ALA A 18 15.79 -1.81 -0.43
N LYS A 19 16.37 -1.43 -1.57
CA LYS A 19 16.23 -2.17 -2.82
C LYS A 19 16.75 -3.60 -2.71
N ARG A 20 17.94 -3.78 -2.16
CA ARG A 20 18.53 -5.12 -1.94
C ARG A 20 17.65 -5.99 -1.04
N LEU A 21 17.10 -5.42 0.04
CA LEU A 21 16.18 -6.11 0.94
C LEU A 21 14.87 -6.45 0.25
N TYR A 22 14.33 -5.53 -0.55
CA TYR A 22 13.12 -5.74 -1.34
C TYR A 22 13.28 -6.87 -2.34
N ASP A 23 14.39 -6.91 -3.10
CA ASP A 23 14.66 -7.96 -4.08
C ASP A 23 14.77 -9.34 -3.40
N LYS A 24 15.43 -9.39 -2.24
CA LYS A 24 15.51 -10.61 -1.43
C LYS A 24 14.14 -11.03 -0.89
N ALA A 25 13.34 -10.07 -0.38
CA ALA A 25 11.99 -10.32 0.09
C ALA A 25 11.09 -10.88 -1.03
N THR A 26 11.20 -10.32 -2.23
CA THR A 26 10.46 -10.79 -3.40
C THR A 26 10.83 -12.21 -3.78
N SER A 27 12.11 -12.58 -3.68
CA SER A 27 12.57 -13.97 -3.92
C SER A 27 11.97 -14.92 -2.88
N GLU A 28 11.98 -14.56 -1.59
CA GLU A 28 11.34 -15.33 -0.52
C GLU A 28 9.83 -15.47 -0.72
N TYR A 29 9.16 -14.40 -1.13
CA TYR A 29 7.73 -14.41 -1.43
C TYR A 29 7.39 -15.36 -2.57
N LYS A 30 8.17 -15.36 -3.67
CA LYS A 30 8.01 -16.29 -4.80
C LYS A 30 8.26 -17.73 -4.39
N ALA A 31 9.19 -17.97 -3.47
CA ALA A 31 9.45 -19.28 -2.88
C ALA A 31 8.40 -19.71 -1.84
N LYS A 32 7.38 -18.88 -1.59
CA LYS A 32 6.32 -19.05 -0.57
C LYS A 32 6.83 -19.04 0.87
N ASN A 33 8.02 -18.53 1.11
CA ASN A 33 8.58 -18.29 2.43
C ASN A 33 8.06 -16.97 3.00
N TYR A 34 6.74 -16.88 3.21
CA TYR A 34 6.06 -15.62 3.54
C TYR A 34 6.55 -14.97 4.83
N TYR A 35 6.88 -15.74 5.86
CA TYR A 35 7.43 -15.22 7.11
C TYR A 35 8.75 -14.46 6.88
N SER A 36 9.68 -15.06 6.14
CA SER A 36 10.95 -14.41 5.78
C SER A 36 10.72 -13.19 4.89
N ALA A 37 9.79 -13.28 3.94
CA ALA A 37 9.45 -12.18 3.05
C ALA A 37 8.93 -10.96 3.82
N VAL A 38 7.99 -11.16 4.75
CA VAL A 38 7.44 -10.05 5.57
C VAL A 38 8.55 -9.35 6.35
N ARG A 39 9.41 -10.08 7.02
CA ARG A 39 10.53 -9.51 7.78
C ARG A 39 11.46 -8.67 6.90
N LEU A 40 11.79 -9.15 5.71
CA LEU A 40 12.64 -8.45 4.78
C LEU A 40 11.96 -7.21 4.18
N TYR A 41 10.66 -7.28 3.89
CA TYR A 41 9.89 -6.12 3.45
C TYR A 41 9.79 -5.05 4.55
N GLU A 42 9.59 -5.43 5.82
CA GLU A 42 9.61 -4.47 6.94
C GLU A 42 10.98 -3.80 7.08
N MET A 43 12.06 -4.57 6.98
CA MET A 43 13.41 -4.02 7.00
C MET A 43 13.68 -3.07 5.80
N ALA A 44 13.16 -3.39 4.63
CA ALA A 44 13.25 -2.51 3.45
C ALA A 44 12.46 -1.21 3.68
N TRP A 45 11.25 -1.32 4.21
CA TRP A 45 10.39 -0.18 4.56
C TRP A 45 11.06 0.77 5.57
N ASP A 46 11.70 0.21 6.61
CA ASP A 46 12.41 1.02 7.61
C ASP A 46 13.61 1.77 7.02
N LYS A 47 14.21 1.25 5.94
CA LYS A 47 15.32 1.91 5.24
C LYS A 47 14.85 3.02 4.30
N ASP A 48 13.85 2.74 3.50
CA ASP A 48 13.27 3.67 2.53
C ASP A 48 11.83 3.28 2.21
N PRO A 49 10.83 3.96 2.81
CA PRO A 49 9.43 3.68 2.56
C PRO A 49 9.06 3.96 1.11
N ASP A 50 8.91 2.93 0.31
CA ASP A 50 8.49 3.03 -1.08
C ASP A 50 7.11 2.36 -1.34
N VAL A 51 6.59 2.60 -2.53
CA VAL A 51 5.26 2.13 -2.94
C VAL A 51 5.24 0.62 -3.20
N GLY A 52 6.32 0.06 -3.71
CA GLY A 52 6.42 -1.37 -3.99
C GLY A 52 6.38 -2.19 -2.69
N THR A 53 7.19 -1.81 -1.72
CA THR A 53 7.22 -2.44 -0.39
C THR A 53 5.85 -2.39 0.28
N PHE A 54 5.15 -1.25 0.18
CA PHE A 54 3.79 -1.09 0.67
C PHE A 54 2.84 -2.18 0.15
N PHE A 55 2.83 -2.40 -1.15
CA PHE A 55 1.86 -3.32 -1.77
C PHE A 55 1.97 -4.75 -1.22
N PHE A 56 3.18 -5.27 -1.15
CA PHE A 56 3.41 -6.63 -0.64
C PHE A 56 3.14 -6.73 0.87
N LEU A 57 3.59 -5.75 1.66
CA LEU A 57 3.33 -5.73 3.10
C LEU A 57 1.84 -5.63 3.42
N SER A 58 1.11 -4.75 2.75
CA SER A 58 -0.33 -4.63 2.98
C SER A 58 -1.07 -5.93 2.63
N CYS A 59 -0.69 -6.61 1.54
CA CYS A 59 -1.22 -7.93 1.20
C CYS A 59 -0.90 -8.97 2.29
N CYS A 60 0.34 -9.00 2.78
CA CYS A 60 0.74 -9.95 3.82
C CYS A 60 -0.07 -9.74 5.11
N TYR A 61 -0.27 -8.50 5.54
CA TYR A 61 -1.09 -8.20 6.72
C TYR A 61 -2.58 -8.44 6.49
N TYR A 62 -3.09 -8.16 5.31
CA TYR A 62 -4.49 -8.36 4.99
C TYR A 62 -4.87 -9.85 4.90
N PHE A 63 -4.05 -10.66 4.25
CA PHE A 63 -4.27 -12.08 4.02
C PHE A 63 -3.58 -13.01 5.03
N GLU A 64 -2.94 -12.48 6.05
CA GLU A 64 -2.19 -13.24 7.07
C GLU A 64 -1.06 -14.11 6.47
N TRP A 65 -0.42 -13.64 5.40
CA TRP A 65 0.70 -14.34 4.79
C TRP A 65 2.00 -14.09 5.55
N GLY A 66 2.41 -15.09 6.35
CA GLY A 66 3.65 -15.06 7.14
C GLY A 66 3.62 -14.10 8.34
N THR A 67 2.46 -13.56 8.66
CA THR A 67 2.23 -12.70 9.83
C THR A 67 0.77 -12.82 10.27
N SER A 68 0.48 -12.43 11.50
CA SER A 68 -0.90 -12.27 11.94
C SER A 68 -1.53 -11.02 11.31
N LYS A 69 -2.86 -11.02 11.20
CA LYS A 69 -3.63 -9.89 10.71
C LYS A 69 -3.38 -8.66 11.56
N ASP A 70 -3.00 -7.55 10.93
CA ASP A 70 -2.84 -6.25 11.57
C ASP A 70 -3.51 -5.17 10.72
N GLU A 71 -4.78 -4.88 11.04
CA GLU A 71 -5.59 -3.92 10.29
C GLU A 71 -5.02 -2.50 10.38
N LYS A 72 -4.50 -2.12 11.54
CA LYS A 72 -3.90 -0.80 11.76
C LYS A 72 -2.65 -0.63 10.90
N ARG A 73 -1.76 -1.62 10.92
CA ARG A 73 -0.55 -1.60 10.10
C ARG A 73 -0.87 -1.58 8.62
N CYS A 74 -1.84 -2.39 8.19
CA CYS A 74 -2.32 -2.39 6.81
C CYS A 74 -2.85 -1.02 6.37
N TYR A 75 -3.65 -0.37 7.21
CA TYR A 75 -4.13 0.99 6.98
C TYR A 75 -3.00 2.02 6.89
N GLU A 76 -2.04 2.00 7.80
CA GLU A 76 -0.90 2.94 7.82
C GLU A 76 -0.05 2.83 6.55
N LEU A 77 0.28 1.62 6.12
CA LEU A 77 1.02 1.35 4.88
C LEU A 77 0.25 1.86 3.65
N THR A 78 -1.04 1.56 3.58
CA THR A 78 -1.92 1.97 2.48
C THR A 78 -2.06 3.50 2.42
N ARG A 79 -2.24 4.14 3.56
CA ARG A 79 -2.32 5.59 3.66
C ARG A 79 -1.03 6.27 3.20
N HIS A 80 0.12 5.74 3.59
CA HIS A 80 1.42 6.26 3.16
C HIS A 80 1.56 6.24 1.63
N ALA A 81 1.24 5.12 0.99
CA ALA A 81 1.33 5.00 -0.46
C ALA A 81 0.28 5.87 -1.19
N ALA A 82 -0.93 6.01 -0.64
CA ALA A 82 -1.96 6.87 -1.20
C ALA A 82 -1.54 8.35 -1.20
N ILE A 83 -0.93 8.82 -0.13
CA ILE A 83 -0.38 10.18 -0.02
C ILE A 83 0.72 10.41 -1.07
N LYS A 84 1.47 9.38 -1.43
CA LYS A 84 2.48 9.40 -2.52
C LYS A 84 1.88 9.19 -3.92
N ASP A 85 0.60 9.42 -4.08
CA ASP A 85 -0.11 9.38 -5.37
C ASP A 85 -0.23 8.00 -6.04
N HIS A 86 -0.17 6.91 -5.26
CA HIS A 86 -0.37 5.58 -5.82
C HIS A 86 -1.87 5.25 -6.00
N PRO A 87 -2.38 5.09 -7.22
CA PRO A 87 -3.83 4.96 -7.47
C PRO A 87 -4.47 3.74 -6.81
N ALA A 88 -3.83 2.58 -6.86
CA ALA A 88 -4.34 1.38 -6.21
C ALA A 88 -4.40 1.53 -4.68
N ALA A 89 -3.43 2.23 -4.08
CA ALA A 89 -3.44 2.53 -2.65
C ALA A 89 -4.58 3.50 -2.29
N MET A 90 -4.84 4.51 -3.12
CA MET A 90 -5.97 5.43 -2.93
C MET A 90 -7.31 4.69 -2.95
N ASN A 91 -7.50 3.74 -3.88
CA ASN A 91 -8.70 2.92 -3.93
C ASN A 91 -8.85 2.03 -2.68
N ASN A 92 -7.77 1.39 -2.24
CA ASN A 92 -7.78 0.58 -1.02
C ASN A 92 -8.02 1.44 0.23
N LEU A 93 -7.43 2.64 0.30
CA LEU A 93 -7.66 3.58 1.40
C LEU A 93 -9.11 4.03 1.48
N SER A 94 -9.75 4.29 0.34
CA SER A 94 -11.18 4.55 0.27
C SER A 94 -12.01 3.43 0.90
N PHE A 95 -11.70 2.18 0.55
CA PHE A 95 -12.37 1.02 1.15
C PHE A 95 -12.16 0.95 2.67
N PHE A 96 -10.93 1.16 3.16
CA PHE A 96 -10.65 1.12 4.59
C PHE A 96 -11.37 2.24 5.37
N LEU A 97 -11.41 3.44 4.81
CA LEU A 97 -12.14 4.56 5.42
C LEU A 97 -13.66 4.33 5.41
N ASN A 98 -14.20 3.75 4.35
CA ASN A 98 -15.63 3.45 4.25
C ASN A 98 -16.10 2.35 5.20
N THR A 99 -15.21 1.47 5.62
CA THR A 99 -15.52 0.30 6.46
C THR A 99 -14.98 0.41 7.88
N GLY A 100 -14.11 1.38 8.17
CA GLY A 100 -13.40 1.47 9.45
C GLY A 100 -12.31 0.40 9.61
N TYR A 101 -11.74 -0.11 8.51
CA TYR A 101 -10.69 -1.11 8.56
C TYR A 101 -9.36 -0.50 9.01
N GLY A 102 -8.93 -0.83 10.22
CA GLY A 102 -7.71 -0.31 10.84
C GLY A 102 -7.74 1.19 11.18
N CYS A 103 -8.89 1.85 11.03
CA CYS A 103 -9.09 3.26 11.27
C CYS A 103 -10.53 3.56 11.72
N GLN A 104 -10.80 4.79 12.08
CA GLN A 104 -12.18 5.25 12.27
C GLN A 104 -12.86 5.39 10.90
N GLU A 105 -14.12 4.92 10.80
CA GLU A 105 -14.92 5.07 9.59
C GLU A 105 -15.10 6.55 9.23
N ASP A 106 -14.78 6.90 7.98
CA ASP A 106 -14.97 8.23 7.41
C ASP A 106 -15.33 8.11 5.92
N ARG A 107 -16.61 8.06 5.63
CA ARG A 107 -17.13 7.90 4.26
C ARG A 107 -16.91 9.14 3.39
N VAL A 108 -16.85 10.31 3.99
CA VAL A 108 -16.60 11.57 3.26
C VAL A 108 -15.17 11.59 2.73
N GLU A 109 -14.21 11.29 3.59
CA GLU A 109 -12.80 11.19 3.20
C GLU A 109 -12.58 10.00 2.26
N GLY A 110 -13.23 8.86 2.51
CA GLY A 110 -13.19 7.69 1.63
C GLY A 110 -13.65 8.01 0.21
N ARG A 111 -14.72 8.80 0.06
CA ARG A 111 -15.19 9.26 -1.25
C ARG A 111 -14.16 10.11 -1.99
N LYS A 112 -13.51 11.04 -1.30
CA LYS A 112 -12.45 11.88 -1.88
C LYS A 112 -11.28 11.05 -2.42
N TRP A 113 -10.84 10.05 -1.67
CA TRP A 113 -9.78 9.15 -2.12
C TRP A 113 -10.20 8.31 -3.34
N LEU A 114 -11.44 7.83 -3.37
CA LEU A 114 -11.99 7.10 -4.51
C LEU A 114 -12.02 7.96 -5.78
N GLU A 115 -12.46 9.21 -5.66
CA GLU A 115 -12.48 10.16 -6.78
C GLU A 115 -11.07 10.49 -7.29
N ARG A 116 -10.10 10.64 -6.38
CA ARG A 116 -8.70 10.84 -6.76
C ARG A 116 -8.12 9.63 -7.50
N ALA A 117 -8.41 8.42 -7.04
CA ALA A 117 -7.98 7.19 -7.72
C ALA A 117 -8.60 7.07 -9.11
N ALA A 118 -9.90 7.35 -9.25
CA ALA A 118 -10.60 7.36 -10.53
C ALA A 118 -10.02 8.41 -11.50
N ASN A 119 -9.70 9.60 -11.01
CA ASN A 119 -9.05 10.65 -11.80
C ASN A 119 -7.64 10.27 -12.27
N LYS A 120 -7.00 9.32 -11.62
CA LYS A 120 -5.73 8.72 -12.05
C LYS A 120 -5.93 7.45 -12.90
N ASN A 121 -7.13 7.23 -13.39
CA ASN A 121 -7.50 6.10 -14.25
C ASN A 121 -7.33 4.72 -13.59
N ASP A 122 -7.43 4.62 -12.27
CA ASP A 122 -7.56 3.32 -11.61
C ASP A 122 -8.90 2.68 -11.98
N VAL A 123 -8.85 1.58 -12.71
CA VAL A 123 -10.05 0.94 -13.28
C VAL A 123 -11.02 0.48 -12.20
N ARG A 124 -10.51 -0.06 -11.10
CA ARG A 124 -11.35 -0.51 -9.97
C ARG A 124 -12.05 0.67 -9.30
N ALA A 125 -11.32 1.78 -9.13
CA ALA A 125 -11.89 3.01 -8.57
C ALA A 125 -12.97 3.60 -9.48
N CYS A 126 -12.76 3.61 -10.80
CA CYS A 126 -13.76 4.05 -11.78
C CYS A 126 -15.04 3.20 -11.70
N HIS A 127 -14.90 1.87 -11.63
CA HIS A 127 -16.05 0.97 -11.49
C HIS A 127 -16.79 1.18 -10.16
N THR A 128 -16.07 1.30 -9.07
CA THR A 128 -16.65 1.52 -7.74
C THR A 128 -17.40 2.84 -7.69
N LEU A 129 -16.79 3.89 -8.22
CA LEU A 129 -17.40 5.23 -8.25
C LEU A 129 -18.67 5.24 -9.11
N ALA A 130 -18.63 4.63 -10.30
CA ALA A 130 -19.79 4.52 -11.19
C ALA A 130 -20.94 3.73 -10.50
N HIS A 131 -20.62 2.64 -9.81
CA HIS A 131 -21.62 1.86 -9.07
C HIS A 131 -22.25 2.68 -7.93
N ASN A 132 -21.44 3.40 -7.17
CA ASN A 132 -21.92 4.24 -6.08
C ASN A 132 -22.85 5.35 -6.58
N LEU A 133 -22.45 6.04 -7.65
CA LEU A 133 -23.27 7.08 -8.28
C LEU A 133 -24.60 6.54 -8.81
N HIS A 134 -24.58 5.34 -9.40
CA HIS A 134 -25.81 4.72 -9.89
C HIS A 134 -26.76 4.33 -8.74
N THR A 135 -26.22 3.88 -7.62
CA THR A 135 -27.03 3.54 -6.43
C THR A 135 -27.62 4.81 -5.81
N GLU A 136 -26.79 5.86 -5.64
CA GLU A 136 -27.26 7.16 -5.14
C GLU A 136 -28.38 7.75 -6.03
N ALA A 137 -28.25 7.66 -7.35
CA ALA A 137 -29.28 8.14 -8.28
C ALA A 137 -30.60 7.36 -8.19
N LYS A 138 -30.56 6.08 -7.87
CA LYS A 138 -31.79 5.29 -7.64
C LYS A 138 -32.51 5.67 -6.36
N ASP A 139 -31.77 6.04 -5.33
CA ASP A 139 -32.30 6.42 -4.04
C ASP A 139 -32.81 7.88 -4.01
N ASP A 140 -32.42 8.72 -4.98
CA ASP A 140 -32.91 10.08 -5.17
C ASP A 140 -33.64 10.23 -6.50
N PRO A 141 -35.00 10.18 -6.52
CA PRO A 141 -35.80 10.33 -7.73
C PRO A 141 -35.57 11.63 -8.49
N LYS A 142 -35.01 12.67 -7.86
CA LYS A 142 -34.71 13.95 -8.51
C LYS A 142 -33.46 13.94 -9.38
N LEU A 143 -32.64 12.90 -9.25
CA LEU A 143 -31.43 12.67 -10.05
C LEU A 143 -31.69 11.77 -11.28
N LEU A 144 -32.87 11.23 -11.40
CA LEU A 144 -33.38 10.53 -12.57
C LEU A 144 -34.17 11.52 -13.44
#